data_f84aceeabfe314cee10080133d90102a
#
_entry.id   f84aceeabfe314cee10080133d90102a
#
_cell.length_a   1.000
_cell.length_b   1.000
_cell.length_c   1.000
_cell.angle_alpha   90.00
_cell.angle_beta   90.00
_cell.angle_gamma   90.00
#
_symmetry.space_group_name_H-M   'P 1'
#
loop_
_entity.id
_entity.type
_entity.pdbx_description
1 polymer ?
#
loop_
_entity_poly.entity_id
_entity_poly.type
_entity_poly.pdbx_seq_one_letter_code
_entity_poly.pdbx_strand_id
1 'polypeptide(L)'
;PYRRQRQMCIRDRVRIYSALMPVPALSFATRYYNCNAGIMVTASHNPAKYNGYKAYGPDGCQMTDEAADIVYAEIQKTDILTGAKTMPFAEGLEKGIIEYVGDDCINALYEAIEARSIRPGICKTAGLKLVYSPLNGSGLVPVTHVLHDIGITDITVVPEQEKPDGNFPTCPYPNPEIFEALRLGLELAEKSGADLMLATDPDADRVGIAVKCKDGSYELLSGNEVGVLLLDYILS
;
A
#
# COMPACT_ATOMS: atom_id res chain seq x y z
N PRO A 1 34.61 13.85 15.59
CA PRO A 1 33.31 13.85 14.93
C PRO A 1 33.33 13.00 13.65
N TYR A 2 34.35 13.20 12.79
CA TYR A 2 34.47 12.47 11.51
C TYR A 2 34.59 10.94 11.63
N ARG A 3 35.19 10.44 12.71
CA ARG A 3 35.36 9.01 12.91
C ARG A 3 34.04 8.30 13.30
N ARG A 4 33.13 8.99 13.98
CA ARG A 4 31.78 8.49 14.29
C ARG A 4 30.88 8.46 13.07
N GLN A 5 30.92 9.49 12.23
CA GLN A 5 30.17 9.52 10.97
C GLN A 5 30.64 8.43 9.99
N ARG A 6 31.97 8.19 9.88
CA ARG A 6 32.49 7.06 9.07
C ARG A 6 32.04 5.69 9.59
N GLN A 7 31.92 5.52 10.91
CA GLN A 7 31.42 4.27 11.49
C GLN A 7 29.89 4.08 11.27
N MET A 8 29.10 5.15 11.19
CA MET A 8 27.69 5.07 10.84
C MET A 8 27.50 4.62 9.38
N CYS A 9 28.25 5.21 8.46
CA CYS A 9 28.17 4.80 7.03
C CYS A 9 28.62 3.36 6.72
N ILE A 10 29.38 2.73 7.62
CA ILE A 10 29.82 1.32 7.48
C ILE A 10 28.78 0.34 8.06
N ARG A 11 27.78 0.83 8.79
CA ARG A 11 26.73 0.03 9.46
C ARG A 11 25.34 0.26 8.88
N ASP A 12 25.22 1.05 7.84
CA ASP A 12 23.92 1.28 7.20
C ASP A 12 23.44 -0.05 6.60
N ARG A 13 22.27 -0.49 7.05
CA ARG A 13 21.57 -1.64 6.50
C ARG A 13 20.35 -1.15 5.76
N VAL A 14 20.12 -1.74 4.61
CA VAL A 14 18.92 -1.51 3.81
C VAL A 14 18.03 -2.75 3.89
N ARG A 15 16.80 -2.58 4.30
CA ARG A 15 15.78 -3.62 4.22
C ARG A 15 14.87 -3.32 3.05
N ILE A 16 14.69 -4.31 2.19
CA ILE A 16 13.87 -4.19 0.99
C ILE A 16 12.87 -5.33 0.92
N TYR A 17 11.66 -5.03 0.49
CA TYR A 17 10.69 -6.08 0.20
C TYR A 17 11.08 -6.83 -1.08
N SER A 18 10.88 -8.13 -1.10
CA SER A 18 11.14 -9.00 -2.26
C SER A 18 10.05 -8.86 -3.34
N ALA A 19 8.91 -8.30 -2.99
CA ALA A 19 7.76 -8.06 -3.85
C ALA A 19 7.19 -6.65 -3.62
N LEU A 20 6.31 -6.20 -4.50
CA LEU A 20 5.58 -4.95 -4.29
C LEU A 20 4.70 -5.07 -3.05
N MET A 21 4.75 -4.05 -2.19
CA MET A 21 3.97 -3.99 -0.96
C MET A 21 3.30 -2.62 -0.83
N PRO A 22 2.16 -2.55 -0.12
CA PRO A 22 1.48 -1.30 0.17
C PRO A 22 2.32 -0.30 0.96
N VAL A 23 2.03 1.00 0.81
CA VAL A 23 2.65 2.06 1.62
C VAL A 23 2.53 1.81 3.13
N PRO A 24 1.39 1.34 3.68
CA PRO A 24 1.31 0.99 5.10
C PRO A 24 2.31 -0.08 5.56
N ALA A 25 2.71 -0.98 4.68
CA ALA A 25 3.73 -1.98 4.99
C ALA A 25 5.11 -1.34 5.21
N LEU A 26 5.48 -0.31 4.41
CA LEU A 26 6.70 0.45 4.65
C LEU A 26 6.69 1.13 6.03
N SER A 27 5.60 1.83 6.34
CA SER A 27 5.41 2.48 7.65
C SER A 27 5.59 1.49 8.81
N PHE A 28 4.97 0.30 8.68
CA PHE A 28 5.09 -0.75 9.69
C PHE A 28 6.51 -1.29 9.82
N ALA A 29 7.15 -1.67 8.71
CA ALA A 29 8.52 -2.22 8.72
C ALA A 29 9.55 -1.22 9.25
N THR A 30 9.36 0.08 8.96
CA THR A 30 10.23 1.14 9.49
C THR A 30 10.26 1.12 11.01
N ARG A 31 9.12 0.96 11.66
CA ARG A 31 9.01 0.85 13.12
C ARG A 31 9.44 -0.53 13.63
N TYR A 32 9.01 -1.59 12.96
CA TYR A 32 9.31 -2.97 13.36
C TYR A 32 10.81 -3.25 13.48
N TYR A 33 11.58 -2.77 12.50
CA TYR A 33 13.03 -2.92 12.46
C TYR A 33 13.79 -1.76 13.10
N ASN A 34 13.12 -0.76 13.69
CA ASN A 34 13.72 0.46 14.23
C ASN A 34 14.62 1.15 13.19
N CYS A 35 14.14 1.30 11.97
CA CYS A 35 14.86 1.97 10.89
C CYS A 35 14.94 3.49 11.16
N ASN A 36 16.01 4.13 10.67
CA ASN A 36 16.14 5.58 10.74
C ASN A 36 15.25 6.31 9.75
N ALA A 37 14.90 5.66 8.63
CA ALA A 37 14.01 6.18 7.61
C ALA A 37 13.43 5.05 6.77
N GLY A 38 12.32 5.32 6.10
CA GLY A 38 11.71 4.48 5.09
C GLY A 38 11.50 5.26 3.79
N ILE A 39 11.62 4.59 2.65
CA ILE A 39 11.40 5.21 1.33
C ILE A 39 10.48 4.30 0.50
N MET A 40 9.44 4.89 -0.07
CA MET A 40 8.57 4.26 -1.06
C MET A 40 8.65 5.03 -2.38
N VAL A 41 9.04 4.33 -3.45
CA VAL A 41 9.02 4.91 -4.81
C VAL A 41 7.64 4.68 -5.39
N THR A 42 6.85 5.75 -5.52
CA THR A 42 5.46 5.69 -5.98
C THR A 42 4.98 7.04 -6.47
N ALA A 43 4.12 7.05 -7.47
CA ALA A 43 3.32 8.21 -7.87
C ALA A 43 1.88 8.11 -7.34
N SER A 44 1.59 7.17 -6.39
CA SER A 44 0.25 6.91 -5.87
C SER A 44 -0.74 6.64 -7.01
N HIS A 45 -1.87 7.31 -7.01
CA HIS A 45 -2.93 7.21 -8.01
C HIS A 45 -2.75 8.14 -9.24
N ASN A 46 -1.59 8.78 -9.37
CA ASN A 46 -1.32 9.65 -10.54
C ASN A 46 -1.07 8.83 -11.81
N PRO A 47 -1.34 9.42 -13.01
CA PRO A 47 -1.03 8.79 -14.28
C PRO A 47 0.43 8.34 -14.43
N ALA A 48 0.67 7.31 -15.23
CA ALA A 48 1.97 6.65 -15.45
C ALA A 48 3.15 7.58 -15.82
N LYS A 49 2.87 8.76 -16.38
CA LYS A 49 3.91 9.77 -16.71
C LYS A 49 4.54 10.43 -15.49
N TYR A 50 3.91 10.33 -14.32
CA TYR A 50 4.44 10.88 -13.08
C TYR A 50 5.21 9.82 -12.32
N ASN A 51 6.19 10.26 -11.55
CA ASN A 51 6.92 9.45 -10.59
C ASN A 51 7.21 10.31 -9.37
N GLY A 52 7.57 9.66 -8.28
CA GLY A 52 7.92 10.33 -7.03
C GLY A 52 8.36 9.34 -5.98
N TYR A 53 8.59 9.83 -4.78
CA TYR A 53 8.81 8.97 -3.62
C TYR A 53 8.25 9.62 -2.36
N LYS A 54 7.86 8.78 -1.42
CA LYS A 54 7.42 9.17 -0.08
C LYS A 54 8.54 8.81 0.90
N ALA A 55 8.99 9.76 1.71
CA ALA A 55 9.97 9.54 2.77
C ALA A 55 9.28 9.48 4.13
N TYR A 56 9.69 8.52 4.95
CA TYR A 56 9.14 8.23 6.27
C TYR A 56 10.22 8.38 7.33
N GLY A 57 9.86 8.96 8.46
CA GLY A 57 10.71 9.05 9.65
C GLY A 57 10.77 7.73 10.44
N PRO A 58 11.60 7.68 11.50
CA PRO A 58 11.74 6.48 12.34
C PRO A 58 10.47 6.12 13.12
N ASP A 59 9.54 7.05 13.24
CA ASP A 59 8.21 6.87 13.81
C ASP A 59 7.22 6.15 12.87
N GLY A 60 7.64 5.91 11.61
CA GLY A 60 6.81 5.32 10.56
C GLY A 60 5.79 6.30 9.97
N CYS A 61 5.91 7.59 10.24
CA CYS A 61 5.09 8.62 9.62
C CYS A 61 5.78 9.23 8.41
N GLN A 62 5.00 9.65 7.41
CA GLN A 62 5.55 10.42 6.31
C GLN A 62 6.14 11.72 6.85
N MET A 63 7.34 12.08 6.37
CA MET A 63 8.06 13.27 6.83
C MET A 63 7.22 14.52 6.61
N THR A 64 7.26 15.42 7.59
CA THR A 64 6.67 16.77 7.48
C THR A 64 7.42 17.60 6.46
N ASP A 65 6.79 18.69 5.99
CA ASP A 65 7.42 19.61 5.02
C ASP A 65 8.75 20.14 5.55
N GLU A 66 8.84 20.50 6.82
CA GLU A 66 10.08 20.95 7.45
C GLU A 66 11.21 19.91 7.40
N ALA A 67 10.89 18.65 7.69
CA ALA A 67 11.85 17.56 7.61
C ALA A 67 12.24 17.26 6.16
N ALA A 68 11.27 17.32 5.25
CA ALA A 68 11.49 17.13 3.82
C ALA A 68 12.40 18.22 3.23
N ASP A 69 12.22 19.47 3.64
CA ASP A 69 13.07 20.60 3.21
C ASP A 69 14.52 20.43 3.64
N ILE A 70 14.77 19.93 4.86
CA ILE A 70 16.12 19.63 5.33
C ILE A 70 16.77 18.55 4.46
N VAL A 71 16.05 17.47 4.17
CA VAL A 71 16.53 16.38 3.30
C VAL A 71 16.77 16.91 1.88
N TYR A 72 15.84 17.69 1.35
CA TYR A 72 15.95 18.28 0.01
C TYR A 72 17.15 19.21 -0.10
N ALA A 73 17.42 20.03 0.91
CA ALA A 73 18.61 20.88 0.94
C ALA A 73 19.94 20.09 0.89
N GLU A 74 19.98 18.89 1.50
CA GLU A 74 21.16 18.01 1.40
C GLU A 74 21.24 17.33 0.02
N ILE A 75 20.11 16.93 -0.56
CA ILE A 75 20.06 16.39 -1.94
C ILE A 75 20.60 17.41 -2.93
N GLN A 76 20.23 18.67 -2.82
CA GLN A 76 20.69 19.76 -3.71
C GLN A 76 22.22 19.98 -3.68
N LYS A 77 22.88 19.60 -2.60
CA LYS A 77 24.36 19.67 -2.47
C LYS A 77 25.08 18.50 -3.12
N THR A 78 24.33 17.46 -3.51
CA THR A 78 24.86 16.21 -4.03
C THR A 78 24.79 16.22 -5.56
N ASP A 79 25.92 15.97 -6.22
CA ASP A 79 25.93 15.80 -7.67
C ASP A 79 25.13 14.54 -8.05
N ILE A 80 24.15 14.70 -8.95
CA ILE A 80 23.20 13.65 -9.32
C ILE A 80 23.89 12.44 -9.96
N LEU A 81 24.98 12.68 -10.70
CA LEU A 81 25.66 11.61 -11.46
C LEU A 81 26.81 10.99 -10.71
N THR A 82 27.52 11.76 -9.89
CA THR A 82 28.77 11.34 -9.25
C THR A 82 28.74 11.36 -7.72
N GLY A 83 27.76 12.02 -7.12
CA GLY A 83 27.68 12.22 -5.68
C GLY A 83 27.16 11.00 -4.90
N ALA A 84 26.39 10.10 -5.54
CA ALA A 84 25.87 8.91 -4.91
C ALA A 84 26.92 7.77 -4.91
N LYS A 85 27.19 7.23 -3.71
CA LYS A 85 27.99 6.00 -3.59
C LYS A 85 27.11 4.82 -3.90
N THR A 86 27.46 4.06 -4.93
CA THR A 86 26.70 2.88 -5.38
C THR A 86 27.52 1.61 -5.18
N MET A 87 26.82 0.48 -5.06
CA MET A 87 27.39 -0.86 -5.13
C MET A 87 26.45 -1.77 -5.92
N PRO A 88 26.95 -2.86 -6.52
CA PRO A 88 26.09 -3.86 -7.13
C PRO A 88 25.14 -4.49 -6.10
N PHE A 89 23.89 -4.68 -6.48
CA PHE A 89 22.85 -5.21 -5.57
C PHE A 89 23.22 -6.58 -4.99
N ALA A 90 23.75 -7.49 -5.82
CA ALA A 90 24.21 -8.80 -5.38
C ALA A 90 25.32 -8.72 -4.32
N GLU A 91 26.28 -7.81 -4.50
CA GLU A 91 27.33 -7.55 -3.52
C GLU A 91 26.79 -7.04 -2.19
N GLY A 92 25.74 -6.18 -2.25
CA GLY A 92 25.05 -5.69 -1.07
C GLY A 92 24.39 -6.81 -0.26
N LEU A 93 23.76 -7.78 -0.95
CA LEU A 93 23.18 -8.97 -0.32
C LEU A 93 24.27 -9.87 0.30
N GLU A 94 25.36 -10.19 -0.44
CA GLU A 94 26.46 -11.01 0.06
C GLU A 94 27.11 -10.42 1.32
N LYS A 95 27.25 -9.10 1.37
CA LYS A 95 27.83 -8.39 2.51
C LYS A 95 26.87 -8.16 3.68
N GLY A 96 25.60 -8.55 3.54
CA GLY A 96 24.56 -8.28 4.54
C GLY A 96 24.29 -6.79 4.76
N ILE A 97 24.60 -5.95 3.77
CA ILE A 97 24.24 -4.53 3.75
C ILE A 97 22.79 -4.38 3.29
N ILE A 98 22.38 -5.21 2.34
CA ILE A 98 20.99 -5.33 1.88
C ILE A 98 20.42 -6.63 2.43
N GLU A 99 19.29 -6.56 3.08
CA GLU A 99 18.55 -7.71 3.59
C GLU A 99 17.09 -7.62 3.10
N TYR A 100 16.48 -8.75 2.79
CA TYR A 100 15.05 -8.76 2.53
C TYR A 100 14.26 -8.62 3.85
N VAL A 101 13.13 -7.95 3.76
CA VAL A 101 12.11 -7.96 4.84
C VAL A 101 11.63 -9.40 4.99
N GLY A 102 11.71 -9.93 6.20
CA GLY A 102 11.34 -11.30 6.50
C GLY A 102 9.85 -11.51 6.68
N ASP A 103 9.42 -12.78 6.60
CA ASP A 103 8.04 -13.18 6.81
C ASP A 103 7.56 -12.85 8.24
N ASP A 104 8.46 -12.81 9.21
CA ASP A 104 8.18 -12.37 10.58
C ASP A 104 7.58 -10.96 10.64
N CYS A 105 8.14 -10.02 9.89
CA CYS A 105 7.62 -8.66 9.81
C CYS A 105 6.29 -8.60 9.04
N ILE A 106 6.16 -9.37 7.96
CA ILE A 106 4.94 -9.43 7.14
C ILE A 106 3.79 -10.01 7.94
N ASN A 107 4.01 -11.11 8.64
CA ASN A 107 3.00 -11.74 9.50
C ASN A 107 2.61 -10.83 10.68
N ALA A 108 3.59 -10.17 11.31
CA ALA A 108 3.31 -9.19 12.36
C ALA A 108 2.48 -7.99 11.86
N LEU A 109 2.66 -7.57 10.59
CA LEU A 109 1.80 -6.57 9.96
C LEU A 109 0.35 -7.07 9.86
N TYR A 110 0.13 -8.27 9.35
CA TYR A 110 -1.21 -8.85 9.21
C TYR A 110 -1.89 -9.01 10.58
N GLU A 111 -1.20 -9.56 11.56
CA GLU A 111 -1.69 -9.66 12.95
C GLU A 111 -2.08 -8.28 13.52
N ALA A 112 -1.25 -7.25 13.26
CA ALA A 112 -1.53 -5.90 13.72
C ALA A 112 -2.76 -5.28 13.04
N ILE A 113 -3.03 -5.60 11.77
CA ILE A 113 -4.23 -5.17 11.04
C ILE A 113 -5.47 -5.88 11.61
N GLU A 114 -5.43 -7.20 11.74
CA GLU A 114 -6.54 -8.00 12.27
C GLU A 114 -6.92 -7.60 13.70
N ALA A 115 -5.93 -7.29 14.52
CA ALA A 115 -6.12 -6.80 15.89
C ALA A 115 -6.87 -5.45 15.96
N ARG A 116 -7.06 -4.73 14.84
CA ARG A 116 -7.89 -3.51 14.77
C ARG A 116 -9.37 -3.83 14.59
N SER A 117 -9.74 -5.08 14.33
CA SER A 117 -11.15 -5.47 14.22
C SER A 117 -11.88 -5.23 15.55
N ILE A 118 -12.92 -4.40 15.51
CA ILE A 118 -13.76 -4.10 16.70
C ILE A 118 -14.74 -5.23 16.99
N ARG A 119 -15.20 -5.90 15.92
CA ARG A 119 -16.15 -7.03 16.00
C ARG A 119 -15.57 -8.26 15.30
N PRO A 120 -14.55 -8.94 15.92
CA PRO A 120 -13.89 -10.08 15.31
C PRO A 120 -14.88 -11.17 14.94
N GLY A 121 -14.72 -11.74 13.74
CA GLY A 121 -15.52 -12.86 13.27
C GLY A 121 -16.88 -12.50 12.64
N ILE A 122 -17.30 -11.24 12.63
CA ILE A 122 -18.56 -10.84 11.98
C ILE A 122 -18.58 -11.17 10.49
N CYS A 123 -17.45 -11.02 9.81
CA CYS A 123 -17.34 -11.33 8.39
C CYS A 123 -17.48 -12.83 8.08
N LYS A 124 -17.11 -13.72 9.02
CA LYS A 124 -17.21 -15.18 8.86
C LYS A 124 -18.64 -15.67 8.67
N THR A 125 -19.60 -14.94 9.23
CA THR A 125 -21.02 -15.30 9.17
C THR A 125 -21.82 -14.45 8.17
N ALA A 126 -21.21 -13.41 7.60
CA ALA A 126 -21.90 -12.49 6.72
C ALA A 126 -22.15 -13.07 5.31
N GLY A 127 -21.34 -14.04 4.86
CA GLY A 127 -21.47 -14.65 3.54
C GLY A 127 -21.29 -13.66 2.39
N LEU A 128 -20.46 -12.63 2.59
CA LEU A 128 -20.25 -11.56 1.62
C LEU A 128 -19.55 -12.06 0.36
N LYS A 129 -20.12 -11.69 -0.79
CA LYS A 129 -19.50 -11.79 -2.09
C LYS A 129 -18.81 -10.48 -2.47
N LEU A 130 -17.53 -10.53 -2.70
CA LEU A 130 -16.69 -9.36 -2.96
C LEU A 130 -16.06 -9.42 -4.35
N VAL A 131 -16.14 -8.31 -5.09
CA VAL A 131 -15.23 -8.06 -6.21
C VAL A 131 -14.13 -7.12 -5.74
N TYR A 132 -12.87 -7.48 -6.04
CA TYR A 132 -11.70 -6.67 -5.67
C TYR A 132 -10.87 -6.28 -6.88
N SER A 133 -10.42 -5.03 -6.93
CA SER A 133 -9.42 -4.54 -7.88
C SER A 133 -8.25 -3.89 -7.17
N PRO A 134 -7.01 -4.37 -7.39
CA PRO A 134 -5.79 -3.67 -6.97
C PRO A 134 -5.37 -2.54 -7.91
N LEU A 135 -6.15 -2.23 -8.95
CA LEU A 135 -5.85 -1.23 -9.99
C LEU A 135 -4.42 -1.34 -10.55
N ASN A 136 -3.98 -2.57 -10.89
CA ASN A 136 -2.63 -2.89 -11.34
C ASN A 136 -1.52 -2.51 -10.34
N GLY A 137 -1.84 -2.46 -9.05
CA GLY A 137 -0.93 -2.04 -7.99
C GLY A 137 -0.46 -3.16 -7.07
N SER A 138 -0.02 -2.76 -5.88
CA SER A 138 0.61 -3.62 -4.87
C SER A 138 -0.37 -4.32 -3.91
N GLY A 139 -1.67 -3.98 -4.00
CA GLY A 139 -2.66 -4.41 -3.00
C GLY A 139 -3.08 -5.88 -3.10
N LEU A 140 -2.88 -6.56 -4.25
CA LEU A 140 -3.46 -7.90 -4.49
C LEU A 140 -3.22 -8.87 -3.34
N VAL A 141 -1.97 -9.20 -3.07
CA VAL A 141 -1.63 -10.23 -2.08
C VAL A 141 -2.00 -9.80 -0.65
N PRO A 142 -1.56 -8.63 -0.15
CA PRO A 142 -1.82 -8.27 1.24
C PRO A 142 -3.30 -8.02 1.53
N VAL A 143 -4.06 -7.42 0.62
CA VAL A 143 -5.49 -7.16 0.84
C VAL A 143 -6.29 -8.45 0.82
N THR A 144 -6.08 -9.32 -0.17
CA THR A 144 -6.80 -10.61 -0.22
C THR A 144 -6.44 -11.51 0.96
N HIS A 145 -5.17 -11.48 1.41
CA HIS A 145 -4.75 -12.21 2.60
C HIS A 145 -5.57 -11.79 3.83
N VAL A 146 -5.56 -10.51 4.17
CA VAL A 146 -6.31 -9.99 5.32
C VAL A 146 -7.81 -10.24 5.19
N LEU A 147 -8.40 -10.07 3.99
CA LEU A 147 -9.81 -10.35 3.76
C LEU A 147 -10.15 -11.82 4.04
N HIS A 148 -9.30 -12.76 3.60
CA HIS A 148 -9.48 -14.19 3.92
C HIS A 148 -9.40 -14.46 5.41
N ASP A 149 -8.44 -13.90 6.13
CA ASP A 149 -8.22 -14.15 7.54
C ASP A 149 -9.38 -13.65 8.40
N ILE A 150 -9.97 -12.50 8.03
CA ILE A 150 -11.18 -12.00 8.71
C ILE A 150 -12.46 -12.74 8.31
N GLY A 151 -12.40 -13.62 7.29
CA GLY A 151 -13.48 -14.52 6.89
C GLY A 151 -14.25 -14.15 5.62
N ILE A 152 -13.76 -13.22 4.82
CA ILE A 152 -14.29 -12.94 3.47
C ILE A 152 -13.54 -13.82 2.48
N THR A 153 -14.16 -14.93 2.07
CA THR A 153 -13.52 -15.96 1.23
C THR A 153 -14.05 -16.01 -0.20
N ASP A 154 -15.24 -15.44 -0.47
CA ASP A 154 -15.81 -15.34 -1.81
C ASP A 154 -15.36 -14.03 -2.46
N ILE A 155 -14.10 -14.02 -2.93
CA ILE A 155 -13.45 -12.85 -3.55
C ILE A 155 -13.20 -13.15 -5.02
N THR A 156 -13.76 -12.32 -5.90
CA THR A 156 -13.45 -12.32 -7.33
C THR A 156 -12.57 -11.11 -7.65
N VAL A 157 -11.35 -11.36 -8.12
CA VAL A 157 -10.43 -10.28 -8.53
C VAL A 157 -10.69 -9.89 -9.98
N VAL A 158 -10.62 -8.59 -10.29
CA VAL A 158 -10.74 -8.07 -11.67
C VAL A 158 -9.52 -8.52 -12.49
N PRO A 159 -9.67 -9.43 -13.47
CA PRO A 159 -8.53 -10.08 -14.12
C PRO A 159 -7.61 -9.11 -14.87
N GLU A 160 -8.16 -8.06 -15.49
CA GLU A 160 -7.41 -7.07 -16.25
C GLU A 160 -6.58 -6.14 -15.38
N GLN A 161 -6.91 -6.07 -14.09
CA GLN A 161 -6.28 -5.17 -13.11
C GLN A 161 -5.51 -5.93 -12.02
N GLU A 162 -5.51 -7.25 -12.07
CA GLU A 162 -4.88 -8.12 -11.07
C GLU A 162 -3.36 -7.95 -11.00
N LYS A 163 -2.71 -7.96 -12.17
CA LYS A 163 -1.25 -7.92 -12.24
C LYS A 163 -0.73 -6.50 -12.16
N PRO A 164 0.35 -6.26 -11.38
CA PRO A 164 1.00 -4.96 -11.36
C PRO A 164 1.45 -4.52 -12.76
N ASP A 165 1.02 -3.33 -13.18
CA ASP A 165 1.45 -2.72 -14.44
C ASP A 165 1.49 -1.20 -14.31
N GLY A 166 2.68 -0.62 -14.30
CA GLY A 166 2.88 0.82 -14.16
C GLY A 166 2.39 1.65 -15.35
N ASN A 167 1.94 1.03 -16.45
CA ASN A 167 1.31 1.73 -17.57
C ASN A 167 -0.20 1.91 -17.37
N PHE A 168 -0.82 1.22 -16.41
CA PHE A 168 -2.25 1.30 -16.10
C PHE A 168 -3.14 1.18 -17.34
N PRO A 169 -3.06 0.09 -18.11
CA PRO A 169 -3.65 -0.02 -19.45
C PRO A 169 -5.18 0.12 -19.47
N THR A 170 -5.84 -0.22 -18.37
CA THR A 170 -7.31 -0.19 -18.24
C THR A 170 -7.83 1.05 -17.52
N CYS A 171 -6.94 1.76 -16.81
CA CYS A 171 -7.30 2.93 -16.00
C CYS A 171 -6.13 3.92 -15.95
N PRO A 172 -5.97 4.83 -16.94
CA PRO A 172 -4.86 5.78 -16.99
C PRO A 172 -4.74 6.72 -15.77
N TYR A 173 -5.81 6.84 -14.99
CA TYR A 173 -5.86 7.56 -13.72
C TYR A 173 -6.40 6.62 -12.63
N PRO A 174 -5.54 5.81 -11.97
CA PRO A 174 -5.95 4.73 -11.09
C PRO A 174 -6.35 5.24 -9.69
N ASN A 175 -7.30 6.19 -9.63
CA ASN A 175 -7.88 6.72 -8.41
C ASN A 175 -9.16 5.96 -8.07
N PRO A 176 -9.23 5.19 -6.98
CA PRO A 176 -10.39 4.39 -6.62
C PRO A 176 -11.62 5.21 -6.19
N GLU A 177 -11.49 6.52 -6.08
CA GLU A 177 -12.62 7.42 -5.78
C GLU A 177 -13.41 7.84 -7.03
N ILE A 178 -12.94 7.51 -8.24
CA ILE A 178 -13.61 7.88 -9.48
C ILE A 178 -14.24 6.67 -10.18
N PHE A 179 -15.41 6.90 -10.78
CA PHE A 179 -16.19 5.85 -11.43
C PHE A 179 -15.40 5.10 -12.52
N GLU A 180 -14.62 5.82 -13.32
CA GLU A 180 -13.86 5.25 -14.43
C GLU A 180 -12.86 4.18 -13.95
N ALA A 181 -12.26 4.38 -12.79
CA ALA A 181 -11.32 3.40 -12.19
C ALA A 181 -12.06 2.13 -11.75
N LEU A 182 -13.27 2.27 -11.25
CA LEU A 182 -14.10 1.17 -10.75
C LEU A 182 -14.90 0.46 -11.81
N ARG A 183 -15.00 1.00 -13.01
CA ARG A 183 -15.89 0.52 -14.08
C ARG A 183 -15.80 -0.99 -14.33
N LEU A 184 -14.60 -1.54 -14.52
CA LEU A 184 -14.42 -2.99 -14.76
C LEU A 184 -14.84 -3.82 -13.55
N GLY A 185 -14.56 -3.34 -12.35
CA GLY A 185 -14.98 -3.98 -11.11
C GLY A 185 -16.50 -3.96 -10.94
N LEU A 186 -17.17 -2.86 -11.27
CA LEU A 186 -18.62 -2.74 -11.24
C LEU A 186 -19.29 -3.67 -12.27
N GLU A 187 -18.80 -3.71 -13.51
CA GLU A 187 -19.28 -4.64 -14.53
C GLU A 187 -19.15 -6.11 -14.09
N LEU A 188 -18.04 -6.44 -13.40
CA LEU A 188 -17.82 -7.78 -12.85
C LEU A 188 -18.74 -8.05 -11.66
N ALA A 189 -18.95 -7.06 -10.79
CA ALA A 189 -19.84 -7.16 -9.63
C ALA A 189 -21.29 -7.39 -10.06
N GLU A 190 -21.77 -6.67 -11.08
CA GLU A 190 -23.10 -6.87 -11.70
C GLU A 190 -23.25 -8.30 -12.23
N LYS A 191 -22.26 -8.78 -13.00
CA LYS A 191 -22.28 -10.13 -13.59
C LYS A 191 -22.25 -11.24 -12.56
N SER A 192 -21.43 -11.08 -11.49
CA SER A 192 -21.28 -12.07 -10.43
C SER A 192 -22.37 -11.98 -9.35
N GLY A 193 -23.09 -10.86 -9.30
CA GLY A 193 -24.05 -10.55 -8.25
C GLY A 193 -23.40 -10.26 -6.91
N ALA A 194 -22.16 -9.74 -6.90
CA ALA A 194 -21.43 -9.42 -5.67
C ALA A 194 -22.16 -8.39 -4.82
N ASP A 195 -21.98 -8.46 -3.50
CA ASP A 195 -22.60 -7.53 -2.55
C ASP A 195 -21.81 -6.23 -2.45
N LEU A 196 -20.49 -6.34 -2.68
CA LEU A 196 -19.53 -5.26 -2.50
C LEU A 196 -18.48 -5.28 -3.61
N MET A 197 -18.12 -4.11 -4.11
CA MET A 197 -16.93 -3.89 -4.92
C MET A 197 -15.95 -3.02 -4.16
N LEU A 198 -14.70 -3.45 -4.09
CA LEU A 198 -13.61 -2.78 -3.40
C LEU A 198 -12.44 -2.59 -4.35
N ALA A 199 -11.83 -1.40 -4.37
CA ALA A 199 -10.59 -1.16 -5.07
C ALA A 199 -9.59 -0.41 -4.19
N THR A 200 -8.30 -0.69 -4.41
CA THR A 200 -7.21 0.10 -3.83
C THR A 200 -6.45 0.81 -4.94
N ASP A 201 -5.89 1.98 -4.64
CA ASP A 201 -4.96 2.62 -5.56
C ASP A 201 -3.64 1.83 -5.68
N PRO A 202 -2.74 2.15 -6.61
CA PRO A 202 -1.56 1.31 -6.87
C PRO A 202 -0.63 1.09 -5.68
N ASP A 203 -0.47 2.05 -4.78
CA ASP A 203 0.33 1.88 -3.56
C ASP A 203 -0.51 1.54 -2.32
N ALA A 204 -1.80 1.26 -2.54
CA ALA A 204 -2.77 0.69 -1.60
C ALA A 204 -2.84 1.43 -0.24
N ASP A 205 -2.79 2.77 -0.29
CA ASP A 205 -3.05 3.63 0.86
C ASP A 205 -4.42 4.33 0.78
N ARG A 206 -5.18 4.07 -0.31
CA ARG A 206 -6.56 4.52 -0.52
C ARG A 206 -7.46 3.35 -0.84
N VAL A 207 -8.75 3.53 -0.58
CA VAL A 207 -9.81 2.56 -0.89
C VAL A 207 -11.01 3.25 -1.51
N GLY A 208 -11.56 2.66 -2.57
CA GLY A 208 -12.85 2.99 -3.14
C GLY A 208 -13.81 1.83 -2.95
N ILE A 209 -15.05 2.12 -2.67
CA ILE A 209 -16.09 1.14 -2.32
C ILE A 209 -17.35 1.42 -3.11
N ALA A 210 -17.95 0.38 -3.69
CA ALA A 210 -19.30 0.44 -4.20
C ALA A 210 -20.13 -0.69 -3.59
N VAL A 211 -21.35 -0.38 -3.20
CA VAL A 211 -22.27 -1.31 -2.53
C VAL A 211 -23.47 -1.62 -3.41
N LYS A 212 -23.95 -2.85 -3.36
CA LYS A 212 -25.16 -3.25 -4.05
C LYS A 212 -26.40 -2.74 -3.32
N CYS A 213 -27.22 -1.99 -4.04
CA CYS A 213 -28.49 -1.48 -3.56
C CYS A 213 -29.61 -2.54 -3.63
N LYS A 214 -30.73 -2.27 -2.94
CA LYS A 214 -31.90 -3.17 -2.94
C LYS A 214 -32.54 -3.40 -4.31
N ASP A 215 -32.42 -2.45 -5.20
CA ASP A 215 -32.90 -2.53 -6.59
C ASP A 215 -31.92 -3.25 -7.53
N GLY A 216 -30.76 -3.67 -7.02
CA GLY A 216 -29.71 -4.36 -7.76
C GLY A 216 -28.67 -3.46 -8.40
N SER A 217 -28.86 -2.14 -8.36
CA SER A 217 -27.84 -1.16 -8.79
C SER A 217 -26.65 -1.11 -7.83
N TYR A 218 -25.56 -0.47 -8.24
CA TYR A 218 -24.41 -0.24 -7.36
C TYR A 218 -24.23 1.26 -7.13
N GLU A 219 -24.02 1.62 -5.86
CA GLU A 219 -23.75 2.98 -5.42
C GLU A 219 -22.30 3.09 -4.98
N LEU A 220 -21.59 4.05 -5.58
CA LEU A 220 -20.21 4.39 -5.19
C LEU A 220 -20.25 5.30 -3.99
N LEU A 221 -19.58 4.88 -2.91
CA LEU A 221 -19.45 5.69 -1.70
C LEU A 221 -18.24 6.61 -1.79
N SER A 222 -18.46 7.88 -1.49
CA SER A 222 -17.36 8.85 -1.35
C SER A 222 -16.53 8.56 -0.10
N GLY A 223 -15.27 9.04 -0.07
CA GLY A 223 -14.42 8.90 1.10
C GLY A 223 -15.02 9.49 2.38
N ASN A 224 -15.80 10.56 2.27
CA ASN A 224 -16.50 11.17 3.41
C ASN A 224 -17.62 10.25 3.94
N GLU A 225 -18.42 9.65 3.06
CA GLU A 225 -19.47 8.69 3.46
C GLU A 225 -18.88 7.46 4.12
N VAL A 226 -17.80 6.89 3.54
CA VAL A 226 -17.07 5.78 4.17
C VAL A 226 -16.54 6.19 5.55
N GLY A 227 -15.99 7.41 5.69
CA GLY A 227 -15.50 7.92 6.96
C GLY A 227 -16.60 8.01 8.02
N VAL A 228 -17.79 8.48 7.66
CA VAL A 228 -18.95 8.55 8.57
C VAL A 228 -19.42 7.14 8.98
N LEU A 229 -19.51 6.21 8.02
CA LEU A 229 -19.88 4.82 8.30
C LEU A 229 -18.87 4.12 9.22
N LEU A 230 -17.57 4.35 9.01
CA LEU A 230 -16.53 3.84 9.89
C LEU A 230 -16.62 4.43 11.29
N LEU A 231 -16.90 5.73 11.41
CA LEU A 231 -17.08 6.39 12.71
C LEU A 231 -18.28 5.79 13.47
N ASP A 232 -19.41 5.62 12.78
CA ASP A 232 -20.59 4.98 13.38
C ASP A 232 -20.28 3.54 13.84
N TYR A 233 -19.61 2.75 13.00
CA TYR A 233 -19.18 1.40 13.34
C TYR A 233 -18.26 1.34 14.57
N ILE A 234 -17.35 2.32 14.70
CA ILE A 234 -16.40 2.38 15.83
C ILE A 234 -17.09 2.77 17.13
N LEU A 235 -18.09 3.63 17.06
CA LEU A 235 -18.77 4.16 18.24
C LEU A 235 -19.98 3.33 18.71
N SER A 236 -20.48 2.41 17.87
CA SER A 236 -21.63 1.55 18.18
C SER A 236 -21.20 0.19 18.76
#